data_27b418ab1ff6497d93c0a6287827039b
#
_entry.id   27b418ab1ff6497d93c0a6287827039b
#
_cell.length_a   1.000
_cell.length_b   1.000
_cell.length_c   1.000
_cell.angle_alpha   90.00
_cell.angle_beta   90.00
_cell.angle_gamma   90.00
#
_symmetry.space_group_name_H-M   'P 1'
#
loop_
_entity.id
_entity.type
_entity.pdbx_description
1 polymer ?
#
loop_
_entity_poly.entity_id
_entity_poly.type
_entity_poly.pdbx_seq_one_letter_code
_entity_poly.pdbx_strand_id
1 'polypeptide(L)'
;VRGFWDEQKTTADVGLNDAVADLAKIHDFENLKHLIVKEEGAQNTKRPLKFTPGPYITSPTGSLDIGAAVTDLTLHEAETEFKTNRRNVVAYLSLKLGGTTTFFNVGIKTILTKADIQTGSISNKDGLKLLQMFGIDDTTFCEIFNGTLSSGVVVDTFSKINRKYLETFLQSGIGYGFTVVHKINARETKVFEIDRNYMKSAATPQSCTVYYGGKTGKGKRVDVVVETPKYTFKINMRDTQGTDGYPTRIMGDFTYN
;
A
#
# COMPACT_ATOMS: atom_id res chain seq x y z
N VAL A 1 5.25 3.76 20.00
CA VAL A 1 3.83 3.65 19.62
C VAL A 1 2.97 4.56 20.49
N ARG A 2 3.12 4.49 21.83
CA ARG A 2 2.34 5.33 22.74
C ARG A 2 2.60 6.82 22.53
N GLY A 3 3.87 7.24 22.39
CA GLY A 3 4.23 8.63 22.10
C GLY A 3 3.60 9.15 20.81
N PHE A 4 3.55 8.35 19.75
CA PHE A 4 2.90 8.72 18.50
C PHE A 4 1.40 9.03 18.68
N TRP A 5 0.68 8.24 19.46
CA TRP A 5 -0.73 8.48 19.73
C TRP A 5 -0.97 9.66 20.66
N ASP A 6 -0.07 9.89 21.63
CA ASP A 6 -0.13 11.02 22.54
C ASP A 6 0.05 12.35 21.80
N GLU A 7 0.96 12.40 20.84
CA GLU A 7 1.15 13.56 19.95
C GLU A 7 -0.09 13.87 19.11
N GLN A 8 -0.86 12.83 18.73
CA GLN A 8 -2.15 12.99 18.05
C GLN A 8 -3.29 13.42 18.96
N LYS A 9 -3.00 13.81 20.22
CA LYS A 9 -3.97 14.27 21.25
C LYS A 9 -5.08 13.28 21.56
N THR A 10 -4.79 12.01 21.53
CA THR A 10 -5.73 10.96 21.93
C THR A 10 -5.56 10.67 23.41
N THR A 11 -6.32 11.39 24.24
CA THR A 11 -6.39 11.16 25.68
C THR A 11 -6.83 9.73 26.02
N ALA A 12 -6.18 9.16 27.04
CA ALA A 12 -6.53 7.94 27.79
C ALA A 12 -7.39 6.94 27.02
N ASP A 13 -6.82 6.33 26.00
CA ASP A 13 -7.54 5.43 25.11
C ASP A 13 -7.33 3.99 25.57
N VAL A 14 -8.38 3.35 26.03
CA VAL A 14 -8.36 1.92 26.39
C VAL A 14 -7.79 1.07 25.25
N GLY A 15 -8.17 1.38 24.01
CA GLY A 15 -7.65 0.69 22.82
C GLY A 15 -6.15 0.83 22.64
N LEU A 16 -5.51 1.91 23.10
CA LEU A 16 -4.05 2.06 23.03
C LEU A 16 -3.34 1.13 24.02
N ASN A 17 -3.87 0.97 25.23
CA ASN A 17 -3.30 0.04 26.20
C ASN A 17 -3.40 -1.40 25.71
N ASP A 18 -4.53 -1.76 25.09
CA ASP A 18 -4.70 -3.08 24.46
C ASP A 18 -3.72 -3.29 23.32
N ALA A 19 -3.50 -2.28 22.48
CA ALA A 19 -2.53 -2.33 21.40
C ALA A 19 -1.09 -2.55 21.90
N VAL A 20 -0.70 -1.91 23.00
CA VAL A 20 0.62 -2.11 23.62
C VAL A 20 0.74 -3.54 24.15
N ALA A 21 -0.28 -4.07 24.81
CA ALA A 21 -0.30 -5.43 25.30
C ALA A 21 -0.23 -6.46 24.16
N ASP A 22 -0.95 -6.23 23.06
CA ASP A 22 -0.91 -7.11 21.89
C ASP A 22 0.44 -7.06 21.17
N LEU A 23 1.05 -5.88 21.03
CA LEU A 23 2.42 -5.76 20.52
C LEU A 23 3.42 -6.52 21.37
N ALA A 24 3.29 -6.45 22.70
CA ALA A 24 4.17 -7.18 23.62
C ALA A 24 4.05 -8.69 23.45
N LYS A 25 2.84 -9.22 23.22
CA LYS A 25 2.62 -10.65 22.95
C LYS A 25 3.20 -11.10 21.62
N ILE A 26 3.02 -10.29 20.55
CA ILE A 26 3.48 -10.64 19.20
C ILE A 26 5.01 -10.67 19.13
N HIS A 27 5.69 -9.75 19.79
CA HIS A 27 7.12 -9.52 19.65
C HIS A 27 7.97 -9.93 20.87
N ASP A 28 7.35 -10.55 21.87
CA ASP A 28 8.04 -11.03 23.09
C ASP A 28 8.95 -9.96 23.73
N PHE A 29 8.39 -8.76 23.93
CA PHE A 29 9.15 -7.61 24.43
C PHE A 29 9.74 -7.82 25.84
N GLU A 30 9.20 -8.75 26.61
CA GLU A 30 9.67 -9.03 27.98
C GLU A 30 11.10 -9.59 27.99
N ASN A 31 11.51 -10.21 26.89
CA ASN A 31 12.86 -10.77 26.73
C ASN A 31 13.87 -9.79 26.12
N LEU A 32 13.42 -8.61 25.69
CA LEU A 32 14.29 -7.60 25.12
C LEU A 32 14.93 -6.73 26.20
N LYS A 33 16.25 -6.61 26.19
CA LYS A 33 16.99 -5.83 27.20
C LYS A 33 16.69 -4.32 27.08
N HIS A 34 16.70 -3.80 25.87
CA HIS A 34 16.43 -2.40 25.60
C HIS A 34 15.66 -2.28 24.27
N LEU A 35 14.42 -1.80 24.33
CA LEU A 35 13.61 -1.55 23.16
C LEU A 35 13.66 -0.07 22.79
N ILE A 36 14.12 0.22 21.59
CA ILE A 36 14.14 1.57 21.03
C ILE A 36 13.13 1.68 19.92
N VAL A 37 12.27 2.68 20.02
CA VAL A 37 11.32 3.07 18.96
C VAL A 37 11.97 4.14 18.10
N LYS A 38 11.96 3.92 16.81
CA LYS A 38 12.47 4.88 15.83
C LYS A 38 11.38 5.26 14.84
N GLU A 39 11.11 6.55 14.73
CA GLU A 39 10.31 7.07 13.64
C GLU A 39 11.10 6.97 12.33
N GLU A 40 10.46 6.40 11.33
CA GLU A 40 11.04 6.28 10.01
C GLU A 40 10.28 7.22 9.07
N GLY A 41 10.88 8.36 8.80
CA GLY A 41 10.34 9.28 7.79
C GLY A 41 10.28 8.63 6.40
N ALA A 42 9.57 9.25 5.50
CA ALA A 42 9.27 8.75 4.15
C ALA A 42 10.49 8.30 3.31
N GLN A 43 11.70 8.49 3.78
CA GLN A 43 12.91 8.19 3.03
C GLN A 43 13.76 7.05 3.60
N ASN A 44 13.57 6.64 4.85
CA ASN A 44 14.57 5.81 5.52
C ASN A 44 14.28 4.31 5.51
N THR A 45 13.02 3.88 5.59
CA THR A 45 12.69 2.45 5.59
C THR A 45 11.62 2.17 4.56
N LYS A 46 12.04 1.99 3.33
CA LYS A 46 11.16 1.69 2.19
C LYS A 46 11.11 0.21 1.93
N ARG A 47 9.93 -0.28 1.62
CA ARG A 47 9.72 -1.62 1.13
C ARG A 47 9.23 -1.55 -0.32
N PRO A 48 9.84 -2.36 -1.21
CA PRO A 48 9.44 -2.35 -2.61
C PRO A 48 8.01 -2.87 -2.80
N LEU A 49 7.25 -2.20 -3.66
CA LEU A 49 6.07 -2.76 -4.31
C LEU A 49 6.55 -3.57 -5.50
N LYS A 50 6.14 -4.83 -5.59
CA LYS A 50 6.64 -5.78 -6.58
C LYS A 50 5.54 -6.38 -7.42
N PHE A 51 5.85 -6.63 -8.68
CA PHE A 51 5.04 -7.48 -9.57
C PHE A 51 5.44 -8.95 -9.48
N THR A 52 6.70 -9.21 -9.12
CA THR A 52 7.24 -10.56 -9.04
C THR A 52 7.34 -11.03 -7.59
N PRO A 53 7.02 -12.30 -7.28
CA PRO A 53 7.21 -12.86 -5.96
C PRO A 53 8.64 -12.71 -5.47
N GLY A 54 8.79 -12.42 -4.19
CA GLY A 54 10.09 -12.28 -3.53
C GLY A 54 9.94 -12.04 -2.04
N PRO A 55 11.02 -11.85 -1.31
CA PRO A 55 10.95 -11.51 0.10
C PRO A 55 10.26 -10.16 0.26
N TYR A 56 9.18 -10.13 1.01
CA TYR A 56 8.34 -8.95 1.19
C TYR A 56 8.85 -8.02 2.26
N ILE A 57 9.50 -8.56 3.28
CA ILE A 57 10.32 -7.79 4.18
C ILE A 57 11.74 -7.90 3.68
N THR A 58 12.14 -6.88 3.01
CA THR A 58 13.55 -6.68 2.76
C THR A 58 13.99 -5.52 3.60
N SER A 59 15.26 -5.52 3.97
CA SER A 59 15.88 -4.30 4.46
C SER A 59 15.56 -3.15 3.50
N PRO A 60 15.49 -1.92 4.00
CA PRO A 60 15.00 -0.74 3.29
C PRO A 60 15.94 -0.31 2.19
N THR A 61 15.90 -0.94 1.04
CA THR A 61 16.81 -0.56 -0.03
C THR A 61 16.40 -1.03 -1.38
N GLY A 62 16.92 -0.45 -2.34
CA GLY A 62 17.13 -1.02 -3.62
C GLY A 62 16.16 -0.57 -4.68
N SER A 63 16.39 -1.06 -5.85
CA SER A 63 15.55 -0.83 -7.00
C SER A 63 14.18 -1.47 -6.77
N LEU A 64 13.16 -0.72 -7.06
CA LEU A 64 11.78 -1.12 -6.91
C LEU A 64 11.23 -1.45 -8.27
N ASP A 65 10.38 -2.46 -8.36
CA ASP A 65 9.68 -2.77 -9.60
C ASP A 65 8.77 -1.61 -10.01
N ILE A 66 8.10 -0.99 -9.02
CA ILE A 66 7.15 0.09 -9.30
C ILE A 66 7.29 1.28 -8.34
N GLY A 67 7.62 1.07 -7.08
CA GLY A 67 7.67 2.10 -6.08
C GLY A 67 7.93 1.54 -4.70
N ALA A 68 7.54 2.27 -3.65
CA ALA A 68 7.77 1.83 -2.28
C ALA A 68 6.61 2.12 -1.35
N ALA A 69 6.31 1.16 -0.47
CA ALA A 69 5.62 1.42 0.78
C ALA A 69 6.65 1.76 1.87
N VAL A 70 6.22 2.52 2.86
CA VAL A 70 7.07 2.99 3.97
C VAL A 70 6.53 2.41 5.27
N THR A 71 7.42 1.96 6.15
CA THR A 71 7.07 1.71 7.55
C THR A 71 7.05 3.02 8.31
N ASP A 72 6.10 3.15 9.23
CA ASP A 72 5.97 4.38 10.02
C ASP A 72 6.94 4.38 11.20
N LEU A 73 7.07 3.24 11.87
CA LEU A 73 7.97 3.04 12.99
C LEU A 73 8.75 1.74 12.83
N THR A 74 9.97 1.72 13.34
CA THR A 74 10.73 0.48 13.56
C THR A 74 11.03 0.31 15.05
N LEU A 75 10.92 -0.93 15.50
CA LEU A 75 11.35 -1.32 16.84
C LEU A 75 12.70 -2.00 16.73
N HIS A 76 13.65 -1.56 17.54
CA HIS A 76 15.00 -2.08 17.59
C HIS A 76 15.32 -2.60 18.98
N GLU A 77 16.00 -3.73 19.07
CA GLU A 77 16.73 -4.10 20.26
C GLU A 77 18.07 -3.38 20.23
N ALA A 78 18.47 -2.81 21.36
CA ALA A 78 19.77 -2.21 21.52
C ALA A 78 20.56 -2.92 22.64
N GLU A 79 21.86 -3.03 22.47
CA GLU A 79 22.76 -3.53 23.52
C GLU A 79 22.81 -2.59 24.72
N THR A 80 22.63 -1.29 24.48
CA THR A 80 22.56 -0.23 25.48
C THR A 80 21.60 0.87 25.01
N GLU A 81 21.11 1.72 25.93
CA GLU A 81 20.24 2.87 25.63
C GLU A 81 20.80 3.83 24.57
N PHE A 82 22.10 3.78 24.29
CA PHE A 82 22.78 4.73 23.42
C PHE A 82 23.29 4.13 22.10
N LYS A 83 23.24 2.81 21.92
CA LYS A 83 23.72 2.15 20.69
C LYS A 83 22.56 1.56 19.89
N THR A 84 22.06 2.34 18.96
CA THR A 84 21.08 1.88 17.97
C THR A 84 21.81 1.22 16.80
N ASN A 85 21.76 -0.10 16.72
CA ASN A 85 22.18 -0.80 15.51
C ASN A 85 20.93 -1.12 14.67
N ARG A 86 20.83 -0.52 13.46
CA ARG A 86 19.71 -0.79 12.54
C ARG A 86 19.58 -2.26 12.12
N ARG A 87 20.58 -3.07 12.36
CA ARG A 87 20.58 -4.51 12.04
C ARG A 87 19.71 -5.33 12.98
N ASN A 88 19.39 -4.79 14.15
CA ASN A 88 18.59 -5.47 15.16
C ASN A 88 17.14 -4.98 15.16
N VAL A 89 16.53 -4.86 13.96
CA VAL A 89 15.11 -4.54 13.85
C VAL A 89 14.29 -5.72 14.33
N VAL A 90 13.48 -5.49 15.36
CA VAL A 90 12.58 -6.48 15.94
C VAL A 90 11.23 -6.48 15.21
N ALA A 91 10.75 -5.29 14.87
CA ALA A 91 9.47 -5.14 14.18
C ALA A 91 9.43 -3.91 13.27
N TYR A 92 8.69 -4.05 12.18
CA TYR A 92 8.26 -2.96 11.31
C TYR A 92 6.80 -2.67 11.57
N LEU A 93 6.47 -1.45 12.03
CA LEU A 93 5.10 -1.07 12.35
C LEU A 93 4.51 -0.19 11.25
N SER A 94 3.32 -0.57 10.81
CA SER A 94 2.49 0.26 9.94
C SER A 94 1.32 0.79 10.75
N LEU A 95 1.25 2.12 10.89
CA LEU A 95 0.23 2.80 11.67
C LEU A 95 -0.92 3.21 10.76
N LYS A 96 -2.15 2.90 11.17
CA LYS A 96 -3.36 3.23 10.43
C LYS A 96 -4.34 3.96 11.33
N LEU A 97 -5.06 4.91 10.75
CA LEU A 97 -6.05 5.74 11.47
C LEU A 97 -7.35 5.85 10.67
N GLY A 98 -8.49 5.66 11.34
CA GLY A 98 -9.81 5.82 10.75
C GLY A 98 -10.31 4.62 9.96
N GLY A 99 -11.49 4.75 9.36
CA GLY A 99 -12.19 3.66 8.69
C GLY A 99 -11.70 3.33 7.28
N THR A 100 -11.06 4.29 6.59
CA THR A 100 -10.48 4.10 5.26
C THR A 100 -9.00 4.39 5.35
N THR A 101 -8.17 3.42 4.96
CA THR A 101 -6.73 3.51 5.16
C THR A 101 -5.98 3.42 3.84
N THR A 102 -5.08 4.36 3.62
CA THR A 102 -4.13 4.31 2.52
C THR A 102 -3.05 3.30 2.84
N PHE A 103 -2.81 2.35 1.93
CA PHE A 103 -1.77 1.36 2.10
C PHE A 103 -0.58 1.58 1.16
N PHE A 104 -0.74 2.37 0.10
CA PHE A 104 0.38 2.90 -0.68
C PHE A 104 0.00 4.18 -1.45
N ASN A 105 1.01 4.99 -1.75
CA ASN A 105 0.91 6.17 -2.60
C ASN A 105 2.24 6.36 -3.33
N VAL A 106 2.28 6.00 -4.60
CA VAL A 106 3.53 5.84 -5.34
C VAL A 106 3.49 6.60 -6.65
N GLY A 107 4.61 7.25 -6.99
CA GLY A 107 4.80 7.87 -8.30
C GLY A 107 4.95 6.82 -9.40
N ILE A 108 4.23 6.99 -10.51
CA ILE A 108 4.28 6.08 -11.66
C ILE A 108 4.67 6.78 -12.98
N LYS A 109 5.00 8.05 -12.92
CA LYS A 109 5.35 8.86 -14.10
C LYS A 109 6.54 8.35 -14.91
N THR A 110 7.38 7.52 -14.32
CA THR A 110 8.54 6.92 -14.98
C THR A 110 8.21 5.64 -15.75
N ILE A 111 7.07 5.01 -15.44
CA ILE A 111 6.63 3.77 -16.08
C ILE A 111 5.38 3.94 -16.94
N LEU A 112 4.61 4.99 -16.71
CA LEU A 112 3.48 5.45 -17.55
C LEU A 112 3.75 6.90 -17.92
N THR A 113 4.53 7.09 -18.99
CA THR A 113 5.06 8.42 -19.33
C THR A 113 4.06 9.25 -20.12
N LYS A 114 4.27 10.57 -20.13
CA LYS A 114 3.47 11.47 -20.97
C LYS A 114 3.57 11.13 -22.44
N ALA A 115 4.76 10.71 -22.91
CA ALA A 115 4.98 10.31 -24.29
C ALA A 115 4.14 9.07 -24.66
N ASP A 116 4.13 8.05 -23.80
CA ASP A 116 3.31 6.85 -24.01
C ASP A 116 1.82 7.21 -24.13
N ILE A 117 1.34 8.06 -23.23
CA ILE A 117 -0.05 8.50 -23.27
C ILE A 117 -0.39 9.25 -24.59
N GLN A 118 0.51 10.13 -25.02
CA GLN A 118 0.32 10.89 -26.27
C GLN A 118 0.36 10.02 -27.52
N THR A 119 1.21 8.99 -27.54
CA THR A 119 1.30 8.03 -28.65
C THR A 119 0.17 6.99 -28.64
N GLY A 120 -0.55 6.87 -27.54
CA GLY A 120 -1.62 5.88 -27.38
C GLY A 120 -1.13 4.45 -27.14
N SER A 121 0.14 4.28 -26.75
CA SER A 121 0.75 2.95 -26.53
C SER A 121 1.77 3.02 -25.40
N ILE A 122 1.69 2.11 -24.47
CA ILE A 122 2.63 2.00 -23.34
C ILE A 122 3.86 1.20 -23.78
N SER A 123 5.02 1.84 -23.77
CA SER A 123 6.30 1.24 -24.18
C SER A 123 7.07 0.59 -23.01
N ASN A 124 6.89 1.11 -21.81
CA ASN A 124 7.61 0.64 -20.63
C ASN A 124 7.05 -0.71 -20.14
N LYS A 125 7.94 -1.70 -19.97
CA LYS A 125 7.56 -3.06 -19.54
C LYS A 125 6.88 -3.11 -18.17
N ASP A 126 7.30 -2.28 -17.23
CA ASP A 126 6.68 -2.24 -15.90
C ASP A 126 5.35 -1.47 -15.92
N GLY A 127 5.21 -0.49 -16.79
CA GLY A 127 3.93 0.14 -17.09
C GLY A 127 2.92 -0.86 -17.66
N LEU A 128 3.32 -1.67 -18.64
CA LEU A 128 2.48 -2.74 -19.18
C LEU A 128 2.10 -3.77 -18.11
N LYS A 129 3.05 -4.21 -17.27
CA LYS A 129 2.76 -5.13 -16.15
C LYS A 129 1.74 -4.54 -15.17
N LEU A 130 1.86 -3.23 -14.89
CA LEU A 130 0.91 -2.54 -14.03
C LEU A 130 -0.52 -2.58 -14.59
N LEU A 131 -0.69 -2.29 -15.88
CA LEU A 131 -1.99 -2.34 -16.53
C LEU A 131 -2.54 -3.77 -16.63
N GLN A 132 -1.71 -4.71 -17.07
CA GLN A 132 -2.07 -6.13 -17.19
C GLN A 132 -2.45 -6.76 -15.84
N MET A 133 -1.84 -6.31 -14.76
CA MET A 133 -2.16 -6.77 -13.42
C MET A 133 -3.65 -6.61 -13.11
N PHE A 134 -4.25 -5.49 -13.54
CA PHE A 134 -5.66 -5.19 -13.34
C PHE A 134 -6.55 -5.56 -14.55
N GLY A 135 -5.98 -6.14 -15.59
CA GLY A 135 -6.69 -6.41 -16.84
C GLY A 135 -7.12 -5.14 -17.59
N ILE A 136 -6.38 -4.04 -17.38
CA ILE A 136 -6.62 -2.76 -18.03
C ILE A 136 -6.12 -2.84 -19.47
N ASP A 137 -6.96 -2.43 -20.41
CA ASP A 137 -6.60 -2.23 -21.79
C ASP A 137 -5.77 -0.95 -21.93
N ASP A 138 -4.57 -1.04 -22.49
CA ASP A 138 -3.62 0.06 -22.56
C ASP A 138 -4.08 1.16 -23.55
N THR A 139 -4.74 0.80 -24.63
CA THR A 139 -5.30 1.77 -25.58
C THR A 139 -6.40 2.60 -24.91
N THR A 140 -7.38 1.95 -24.29
CA THR A 140 -8.44 2.63 -23.54
C THR A 140 -7.89 3.48 -22.41
N PHE A 141 -6.86 2.99 -21.74
CA PHE A 141 -6.15 3.74 -20.69
C PHE A 141 -5.57 5.05 -21.25
N CYS A 142 -4.86 4.98 -22.36
CA CYS A 142 -4.30 6.17 -23.02
C CYS A 142 -5.40 7.15 -23.47
N GLU A 143 -6.49 6.64 -24.03
CA GLU A 143 -7.64 7.44 -24.47
C GLU A 143 -8.29 8.26 -23.35
N ILE A 144 -8.38 7.70 -22.13
CA ILE A 144 -8.88 8.43 -20.96
C ILE A 144 -7.99 9.64 -20.65
N PHE A 145 -6.69 9.46 -20.66
CA PHE A 145 -5.75 10.55 -20.32
C PHE A 145 -5.56 11.54 -21.46
N ASN A 146 -5.61 11.09 -22.70
CA ASN A 146 -5.61 11.96 -23.89
C ASN A 146 -6.90 12.77 -24.02
N GLY A 147 -8.00 12.29 -23.42
CA GLY A 147 -9.32 12.90 -23.56
C GLY A 147 -10.01 12.56 -24.87
N THR A 148 -9.59 11.50 -25.54
CA THR A 148 -10.24 10.99 -26.78
C THR A 148 -11.43 10.10 -26.45
N LEU A 149 -11.46 9.45 -25.29
CA LEU A 149 -12.62 8.74 -24.79
C LEU A 149 -13.60 9.73 -24.16
N SER A 150 -14.77 9.89 -24.77
CA SER A 150 -15.76 10.90 -24.39
C SER A 150 -16.63 10.53 -23.19
N SER A 151 -16.70 9.25 -22.86
CA SER A 151 -17.47 8.73 -21.71
C SER A 151 -16.73 7.60 -21.03
N GLY A 152 -16.86 7.56 -19.72
CA GLY A 152 -16.27 6.48 -18.92
C GLY A 152 -16.96 5.15 -19.15
N VAL A 153 -16.18 4.09 -19.01
CA VAL A 153 -16.64 2.71 -19.15
C VAL A 153 -16.32 1.95 -17.88
N VAL A 154 -17.25 1.12 -17.43
CA VAL A 154 -17.06 0.19 -16.30
C VAL A 154 -16.91 -1.22 -16.86
N VAL A 155 -15.84 -1.90 -16.50
CA VAL A 155 -15.51 -3.23 -17.01
C VAL A 155 -15.16 -4.17 -15.86
N ASP A 156 -15.82 -5.32 -15.81
CA ASP A 156 -15.33 -6.44 -15.03
C ASP A 156 -14.11 -7.03 -15.74
N THR A 157 -12.97 -6.95 -15.09
CA THR A 157 -11.70 -7.44 -15.63
C THR A 157 -11.19 -8.69 -14.95
N PHE A 158 -11.95 -9.29 -14.03
CA PHE A 158 -11.49 -10.41 -13.21
C PHE A 158 -10.95 -11.60 -14.01
N SER A 159 -11.55 -11.90 -15.15
CA SER A 159 -11.07 -12.96 -16.05
C SER A 159 -9.79 -12.58 -16.83
N LYS A 160 -9.44 -11.30 -16.86
CA LYS A 160 -8.30 -10.77 -17.63
C LYS A 160 -7.09 -10.37 -16.75
N ILE A 161 -7.26 -10.33 -15.42
CA ILE A 161 -6.17 -9.94 -14.51
C ILE A 161 -4.99 -10.90 -14.60
N ASN A 162 -3.77 -10.38 -14.44
CA ASN A 162 -2.64 -11.22 -14.07
C ASN A 162 -2.69 -11.47 -12.56
N ARG A 163 -3.35 -12.54 -12.15
CA ARG A 163 -3.59 -12.88 -10.74
C ARG A 163 -2.30 -12.89 -9.92
N LYS A 164 -1.23 -13.51 -10.44
CA LYS A 164 0.05 -13.60 -9.74
C LYS A 164 0.66 -12.23 -9.48
N TYR A 165 0.60 -11.33 -10.45
CA TYR A 165 1.10 -9.96 -10.27
C TYR A 165 0.25 -9.18 -9.28
N LEU A 166 -1.08 -9.29 -9.39
CA LEU A 166 -2.00 -8.60 -8.50
C LEU A 166 -1.85 -9.05 -7.05
N GLU A 167 -1.81 -10.36 -6.79
CA GLU A 167 -1.57 -10.90 -5.46
C GLU A 167 -0.24 -10.39 -4.88
N THR A 168 0.84 -10.43 -5.67
CA THR A 168 2.15 -9.94 -5.23
C THR A 168 2.14 -8.44 -4.93
N PHE A 169 1.46 -7.66 -5.75
CA PHE A 169 1.32 -6.23 -5.57
C PHE A 169 0.53 -5.90 -4.29
N LEU A 170 -0.61 -6.54 -4.08
CA LEU A 170 -1.41 -6.38 -2.87
C LEU A 170 -0.63 -6.77 -1.61
N GLN A 171 0.06 -7.91 -1.64
CA GLN A 171 0.93 -8.35 -0.55
C GLN A 171 2.03 -7.31 -0.24
N SER A 172 2.64 -6.76 -1.27
CA SER A 172 3.67 -5.72 -1.12
C SER A 172 3.09 -4.42 -0.56
N GLY A 173 1.90 -4.04 -0.99
CA GLY A 173 1.21 -2.83 -0.51
C GLY A 173 0.71 -2.95 0.93
N ILE A 174 0.07 -4.07 1.28
CA ILE A 174 -0.43 -4.33 2.64
C ILE A 174 0.72 -4.39 3.63
N GLY A 175 1.81 -5.04 3.28
CA GLY A 175 2.95 -5.11 4.17
C GLY A 175 3.22 -6.49 4.74
N TYR A 176 3.36 -7.50 3.90
CA TYR A 176 3.78 -8.82 4.36
C TYR A 176 4.96 -8.74 5.34
N GLY A 177 4.77 -9.30 6.52
CA GLY A 177 5.73 -9.27 7.62
C GLY A 177 5.78 -7.97 8.42
N PHE A 178 4.91 -7.01 8.15
CA PHE A 178 4.72 -5.86 9.03
C PHE A 178 3.69 -6.20 10.11
N THR A 179 3.80 -5.50 11.23
CA THR A 179 2.74 -5.45 12.23
C THR A 179 1.95 -4.17 12.04
N VAL A 180 0.66 -4.32 11.86
CA VAL A 180 -0.25 -3.19 11.71
C VAL A 180 -0.82 -2.82 13.08
N VAL A 181 -0.75 -1.53 13.40
CA VAL A 181 -1.46 -0.93 14.52
C VAL A 181 -2.50 0.01 13.93
N HIS A 182 -3.75 -0.40 13.94
CA HIS A 182 -4.85 0.32 13.33
C HIS A 182 -5.81 0.87 14.39
N LYS A 183 -5.77 2.16 14.60
CA LYS A 183 -6.75 2.88 15.41
C LYS A 183 -7.96 3.23 14.56
N ILE A 184 -9.03 2.46 14.71
CA ILE A 184 -10.27 2.62 13.94
C ILE A 184 -11.07 3.82 14.47
N ASN A 185 -11.17 3.92 15.78
CA ASN A 185 -11.86 5.02 16.49
C ASN A 185 -11.29 5.17 17.91
N ALA A 186 -11.92 6.03 18.73
CA ALA A 186 -11.46 6.30 20.10
C ALA A 186 -11.46 5.07 21.03
N ARG A 187 -12.25 4.05 20.72
CA ARG A 187 -12.45 2.88 21.58
C ARG A 187 -11.89 1.58 20.99
N GLU A 188 -11.50 1.58 19.72
CA GLU A 188 -11.10 0.37 19.00
C GLU A 188 -9.75 0.56 18.33
N THR A 189 -8.80 -0.25 18.74
CA THR A 189 -7.49 -0.38 18.09
C THR A 189 -7.24 -1.86 17.81
N LYS A 190 -6.87 -2.18 16.58
CA LYS A 190 -6.50 -3.53 16.17
C LYS A 190 -4.99 -3.62 15.99
N VAL A 191 -4.40 -4.65 16.53
CA VAL A 191 -2.98 -4.99 16.32
C VAL A 191 -2.91 -6.40 15.76
N PHE A 192 -2.22 -6.54 14.65
CA PHE A 192 -2.07 -7.85 14.01
C PHE A 192 -0.82 -7.91 13.14
N GLU A 193 -0.24 -9.09 13.06
CA GLU A 193 0.88 -9.38 12.18
C GLU A 193 0.38 -9.76 10.79
N ILE A 194 1.03 -9.23 9.77
CA ILE A 194 0.78 -9.59 8.38
C ILE A 194 1.62 -10.83 8.02
N ASP A 195 1.19 -11.96 8.48
CA ASP A 195 1.81 -13.26 8.22
C ASP A 195 1.30 -13.90 6.91
N ARG A 196 1.79 -15.12 6.64
CA ARG A 196 1.38 -15.88 5.45
C ARG A 196 -0.11 -16.23 5.44
N ASN A 197 -0.67 -16.57 6.60
CA ASN A 197 -2.08 -16.96 6.68
C ASN A 197 -2.99 -15.75 6.50
N TYR A 198 -2.61 -14.63 7.10
CA TYR A 198 -3.29 -13.36 6.89
C TYR A 198 -3.31 -12.98 5.40
N MET A 199 -2.16 -13.10 4.71
CA MET A 199 -2.03 -12.77 3.30
C MET A 199 -2.87 -13.61 2.37
N LYS A 200 -3.13 -14.87 2.67
CA LYS A 200 -4.02 -15.73 1.85
C LYS A 200 -5.42 -15.14 1.74
N SER A 201 -5.94 -14.55 2.81
CA SER A 201 -7.28 -13.96 2.81
C SER A 201 -7.26 -12.47 2.44
N ALA A 202 -6.17 -11.77 2.73
CA ALA A 202 -6.07 -10.34 2.49
C ALA A 202 -5.71 -9.96 1.04
N ALA A 203 -4.96 -10.79 0.34
CA ALA A 203 -4.41 -10.48 -0.97
C ALA A 203 -4.86 -11.42 -2.11
N THR A 204 -5.78 -12.35 -1.87
CA THR A 204 -6.32 -13.22 -2.93
C THR A 204 -7.53 -12.55 -3.59
N PRO A 205 -7.44 -12.06 -4.83
CA PRO A 205 -8.54 -11.38 -5.48
C PRO A 205 -9.73 -12.32 -5.74
N GLN A 206 -10.92 -11.81 -5.47
CA GLN A 206 -12.21 -12.47 -5.76
C GLN A 206 -12.98 -11.74 -6.86
N SER A 207 -12.76 -10.44 -7.01
CA SER A 207 -13.29 -9.62 -8.09
C SER A 207 -12.29 -8.54 -8.49
N CYS A 208 -12.45 -8.00 -9.69
CA CYS A 208 -11.71 -6.84 -10.15
C CYS A 208 -12.56 -6.05 -11.13
N THR A 209 -12.86 -4.80 -10.80
CA THR A 209 -13.67 -3.91 -11.66
C THR A 209 -12.87 -2.64 -11.94
N VAL A 210 -12.79 -2.27 -13.21
CA VAL A 210 -12.09 -1.08 -13.68
C VAL A 210 -13.11 -0.03 -14.13
N TYR A 211 -12.92 1.19 -13.65
CA TYR A 211 -13.73 2.37 -13.98
C TYR A 211 -12.86 3.36 -14.76
N TYR A 212 -12.96 3.33 -16.07
CA TYR A 212 -12.31 4.30 -16.94
C TYR A 212 -13.04 5.64 -16.83
N GLY A 213 -12.30 6.72 -16.57
CA GLY A 213 -12.88 8.04 -16.27
C GLY A 213 -13.34 8.20 -14.83
N GLY A 214 -13.04 7.24 -13.97
CA GLY A 214 -13.48 7.17 -12.58
C GLY A 214 -14.99 6.91 -12.44
N LYS A 215 -15.49 6.96 -11.23
CA LYS A 215 -16.92 6.68 -10.95
C LYS A 215 -17.89 7.64 -11.65
N THR A 216 -17.46 8.85 -11.96
CA THR A 216 -18.28 9.84 -12.67
C THR A 216 -18.22 9.69 -14.18
N GLY A 217 -17.31 8.87 -14.70
CA GLY A 217 -17.09 8.67 -16.13
C GLY A 217 -16.53 9.86 -16.91
N LYS A 218 -16.10 10.93 -16.21
CA LYS A 218 -15.66 12.19 -16.84
C LYS A 218 -14.24 12.63 -16.47
N GLY A 219 -13.58 11.86 -15.60
CA GLY A 219 -12.27 12.26 -15.09
C GLY A 219 -11.11 11.65 -15.88
N LYS A 220 -10.00 12.36 -15.99
CA LYS A 220 -8.71 11.80 -16.44
C LYS A 220 -8.12 10.94 -15.32
N ARG A 221 -8.75 9.79 -15.10
CA ARG A 221 -8.37 8.83 -14.07
C ARG A 221 -8.92 7.45 -14.39
N VAL A 222 -8.23 6.46 -13.86
CA VAL A 222 -8.71 5.08 -13.85
C VAL A 222 -8.77 4.62 -12.39
N ASP A 223 -9.96 4.20 -11.98
CA ASP A 223 -10.18 3.60 -10.66
C ASP A 223 -10.33 2.10 -10.80
N VAL A 224 -9.77 1.37 -9.87
CA VAL A 224 -9.87 -0.10 -9.80
C VAL A 224 -10.39 -0.48 -8.43
N VAL A 225 -11.40 -1.34 -8.41
CA VAL A 225 -11.91 -1.95 -7.19
C VAL A 225 -11.56 -3.43 -7.22
N VAL A 226 -10.84 -3.88 -6.21
CA VAL A 226 -10.48 -5.31 -6.03
C VAL A 226 -11.04 -5.77 -4.71
N GLU A 227 -11.83 -6.84 -4.73
CA GLU A 227 -12.34 -7.47 -3.52
C GLU A 227 -11.53 -8.73 -3.20
N THR A 228 -11.27 -8.91 -1.92
CA THR A 228 -10.66 -10.10 -1.34
C THR A 228 -11.50 -10.55 -0.14
N PRO A 229 -11.26 -11.72 0.45
CA PRO A 229 -12.02 -12.14 1.64
C PRO A 229 -11.97 -11.16 2.82
N LYS A 230 -10.91 -10.35 2.94
CA LYS A 230 -10.73 -9.41 4.06
C LYS A 230 -10.95 -7.96 3.72
N TYR A 231 -10.70 -7.57 2.48
CA TYR A 231 -10.63 -6.17 2.09
C TYR A 231 -11.34 -5.87 0.78
N THR A 232 -11.90 -4.68 0.72
CA THR A 232 -12.21 -4.00 -0.54
C THR A 232 -11.13 -2.94 -0.78
N PHE A 233 -10.29 -3.17 -1.78
CA PHE A 233 -9.27 -2.22 -2.23
C PHE A 233 -9.86 -1.25 -3.24
N LYS A 234 -9.56 0.03 -3.03
CA LYS A 234 -9.87 1.12 -3.98
C LYS A 234 -8.56 1.71 -4.44
N ILE A 235 -8.21 1.40 -5.67
CA ILE A 235 -6.94 1.81 -6.27
C ILE A 235 -7.25 2.82 -7.35
N ASN A 236 -6.49 3.90 -7.41
CA ASN A 236 -6.68 4.90 -8.44
C ASN A 236 -5.35 5.31 -9.08
N MET A 237 -5.39 5.48 -10.39
CA MET A 237 -4.33 6.06 -11.20
C MET A 237 -4.83 7.39 -11.72
N ARG A 238 -4.14 8.47 -11.38
CA ARG A 238 -4.57 9.83 -11.72
C ARG A 238 -3.39 10.79 -11.79
N ASP A 239 -3.63 11.90 -12.47
CA ASP A 239 -2.83 13.10 -12.31
C ASP A 239 -3.19 13.78 -10.98
N THR A 240 -2.25 13.83 -10.04
CA THR A 240 -2.50 14.42 -8.71
C THR A 240 -2.60 15.92 -8.73
N GLN A 241 -2.02 16.57 -9.72
CA GLN A 241 -2.01 18.04 -9.81
C GLN A 241 -3.03 18.56 -10.81
N GLY A 242 -3.60 17.69 -11.65
CA GLY A 242 -4.58 18.07 -12.69
C GLY A 242 -3.99 18.89 -13.83
N THR A 243 -2.65 19.01 -13.89
CA THR A 243 -1.94 19.88 -14.84
C THR A 243 -1.18 19.12 -15.91
N ASP A 244 -0.79 17.89 -15.61
CA ASP A 244 0.11 17.13 -16.47
C ASP A 244 -0.62 16.33 -17.57
N GLY A 245 -1.90 16.04 -17.35
CA GLY A 245 -2.74 15.32 -18.29
C GLY A 245 -2.39 13.84 -18.49
N TYR A 246 -1.58 13.26 -17.58
CA TYR A 246 -1.24 11.86 -17.57
C TYR A 246 -1.12 11.33 -16.12
N PRO A 247 -1.13 10.01 -15.90
CA PRO A 247 -1.12 9.45 -14.54
C PRO A 247 0.24 9.64 -13.88
N THR A 248 0.29 10.45 -12.84
CA THR A 248 1.52 10.71 -12.09
C THR A 248 1.67 9.83 -10.86
N ARG A 249 0.55 9.31 -10.34
CA ARG A 249 0.51 8.48 -9.14
C ARG A 249 -0.48 7.34 -9.23
N ILE A 250 -0.13 6.24 -8.55
CA ILE A 250 -1.06 5.21 -8.14
C ILE A 250 -1.21 5.27 -6.62
N MET A 251 -2.45 5.27 -6.17
CA MET A 251 -2.81 5.27 -4.75
C MET A 251 -3.75 4.12 -4.46
N GLY A 252 -3.61 3.51 -3.31
CA GLY A 252 -4.47 2.43 -2.88
C GLY A 252 -4.93 2.62 -1.45
N ASP A 253 -6.24 2.60 -1.28
CA ASP A 253 -6.92 2.58 0.00
C ASP A 253 -7.62 1.24 0.17
N PHE A 254 -7.87 0.83 1.41
CA PHE A 254 -8.67 -0.34 1.70
C PHE A 254 -9.70 -0.07 2.79
N THR A 255 -10.78 -0.84 2.75
CA THR A 255 -11.74 -0.98 3.84
C THR A 255 -11.86 -2.45 4.21
N TYR A 256 -12.16 -2.75 5.46
CA TYR A 256 -12.47 -4.12 5.88
C TYR A 256 -13.84 -4.52 5.34
N ASN A 257 -13.95 -5.79 4.94
CA ASN A 257 -15.24 -6.42 4.60
C ASN A 257 -15.93 -6.94 5.84
#